data_71cf601a0b9ecae4a9f47c4cddaed8d0
#
_entry.id   71cf601a0b9ecae4a9f47c4cddaed8d0
#
_cell.length_a   1.000
_cell.length_b   1.000
_cell.length_c   1.000
_cell.angle_alpha   90.00
_cell.angle_beta   90.00
_cell.angle_gamma   90.00
#
_symmetry.space_group_name_H-M   'P 1'
#
loop_
_entity.id
_entity.type
_entity.pdbx_description
1 polymer ?
#
loop_
_entity_poly.entity_id
_entity_poly.type
_entity_poly.pdbx_seq_one_letter_code
_entity_poly.pdbx_strand_id
1 'polypeptide(L)'
;MRTIAALVFPGFETLDYFGPIEMLGGFGTETKIITVAKESDPVPSCHGQRIVIDRTISEGSDYDLLFIPGGDAALAAAKDPELMQWIRDASANAERVMGVCTGTILLGLTGVLDGRKATTNKLDFMQTVHLAPNVEWVKEARWVEDGKFFTSSGVSAGMDMALAVMADLFGMEMADRLAIGCEYEWHKDANRDPFAKLAGLV
;
A
#
# COMPACT_ATOMS: atom_id res chain seq x y z
N MET A 1 -6.75 1.77 19.76
CA MET A 1 -6.48 0.78 18.69
C MET A 1 -6.91 1.44 17.39
N ARG A 2 -5.97 1.63 16.45
CA ARG A 2 -6.25 2.26 15.16
C ARG A 2 -6.87 1.26 14.19
N THR A 3 -7.82 1.73 13.39
CA THR A 3 -8.45 0.94 12.33
C THR A 3 -7.71 1.12 11.01
N ILE A 4 -7.44 0.02 10.29
CA ILE A 4 -6.80 0.03 8.97
C ILE A 4 -7.81 -0.48 7.95
N ALA A 5 -8.24 0.38 7.02
CA ALA A 5 -8.93 -0.10 5.83
C ALA A 5 -7.89 -0.74 4.90
N ALA A 6 -7.94 -2.04 4.76
CA ALA A 6 -7.12 -2.81 3.83
C ALA A 6 -7.95 -3.11 2.57
N LEU A 7 -7.77 -2.28 1.54
CA LEU A 7 -8.50 -2.43 0.28
C LEU A 7 -8.07 -3.69 -0.46
N VAL A 8 -9.04 -4.41 -1.02
CA VAL A 8 -8.78 -5.49 -1.99
C VAL A 8 -9.70 -5.35 -3.19
N PHE A 9 -9.22 -5.78 -4.34
CA PHE A 9 -9.96 -5.83 -5.62
C PHE A 9 -9.58 -7.13 -6.34
N PRO A 10 -10.45 -7.69 -7.22
CA PRO A 10 -10.15 -8.95 -7.89
C PRO A 10 -8.82 -8.91 -8.64
N GLY A 11 -7.93 -9.88 -8.37
CA GLY A 11 -6.61 -9.98 -8.97
C GLY A 11 -5.52 -9.13 -8.30
N PHE A 12 -5.73 -8.62 -7.08
CA PHE A 12 -4.66 -7.96 -6.31
C PHE A 12 -3.47 -8.91 -6.11
N GLU A 13 -2.25 -8.36 -6.06
CA GLU A 13 -1.03 -9.15 -5.84
C GLU A 13 -1.02 -9.70 -4.40
N THR A 14 -0.86 -11.03 -4.30
CA THR A 14 -1.01 -11.75 -3.03
C THR A 14 -0.08 -11.22 -1.94
N LEU A 15 1.21 -11.06 -2.24
CA LEU A 15 2.17 -10.65 -1.22
C LEU A 15 2.12 -9.13 -0.96
N ASP A 16 1.66 -8.33 -1.93
CA ASP A 16 1.41 -6.89 -1.69
C ASP A 16 0.42 -6.69 -0.56
N TYR A 17 -0.53 -7.61 -0.40
CA TYR A 17 -1.52 -7.57 0.68
C TYR A 17 -1.01 -8.26 1.95
N PHE A 18 -0.74 -9.56 1.88
CA PHE A 18 -0.48 -10.36 3.09
C PHE A 18 0.83 -10.02 3.80
N GLY A 19 1.88 -9.63 3.07
CA GLY A 19 3.14 -9.23 3.68
C GLY A 19 3.01 -7.99 4.58
N PRO A 20 2.51 -6.86 4.06
CA PRO A 20 2.25 -5.68 4.90
C PRO A 20 1.22 -5.92 5.99
N ILE A 21 0.16 -6.68 5.74
CA ILE A 21 -0.87 -6.99 6.74
C ILE A 21 -0.29 -7.71 7.95
N GLU A 22 0.65 -8.63 7.76
CA GLU A 22 1.37 -9.28 8.86
C GLU A 22 2.06 -8.24 9.75
N MET A 23 2.78 -7.30 9.16
CA MET A 23 3.50 -6.25 9.89
C MET A 23 2.54 -5.23 10.53
N LEU A 24 1.52 -4.81 9.80
CA LEU A 24 0.53 -3.81 10.25
C LEU A 24 -0.41 -4.36 11.33
N GLY A 25 -0.63 -5.68 11.37
CA GLY A 25 -1.42 -6.34 12.42
C GLY A 25 -0.80 -6.20 13.81
N GLY A 26 0.51 -5.94 13.86
CA GLY A 26 1.23 -5.74 15.11
C GLY A 26 1.12 -6.97 16.02
N PHE A 27 1.00 -6.71 17.32
CA PHE A 27 0.72 -7.76 18.31
C PHE A 27 -0.77 -7.90 18.65
N GLY A 28 -1.65 -7.37 17.79
CA GLY A 28 -3.11 -7.48 17.92
C GLY A 28 -3.76 -6.48 18.88
N THR A 29 -2.99 -5.53 19.42
CA THR A 29 -3.47 -4.54 20.38
C THR A 29 -3.42 -3.11 19.84
N GLU A 30 -2.52 -2.83 18.88
CA GLU A 30 -2.25 -1.49 18.34
C GLU A 30 -3.20 -1.14 17.20
N THR A 31 -3.45 -2.10 16.33
CA THR A 31 -4.22 -1.93 15.10
C THR A 31 -5.31 -3.00 14.94
N LYS A 32 -6.33 -2.66 14.17
CA LYS A 32 -7.39 -3.57 13.72
C LYS A 32 -7.50 -3.48 12.21
N ILE A 33 -7.18 -4.58 11.52
CA ILE A 33 -7.36 -4.70 10.07
C ILE A 33 -8.85 -4.88 9.77
N ILE A 34 -9.33 -4.14 8.78
CA ILE A 34 -10.68 -4.25 8.21
C ILE A 34 -10.51 -4.40 6.70
N THR A 35 -10.80 -5.58 6.20
CA THR A 35 -10.74 -5.85 4.76
C THR A 35 -11.91 -5.19 4.07
N VAL A 36 -11.61 -4.30 3.11
CA VAL A 36 -12.61 -3.51 2.38
C VAL A 36 -12.57 -3.86 0.91
N ALA A 37 -13.74 -4.02 0.29
CA ALA A 37 -13.89 -4.18 -1.15
C ALA A 37 -15.13 -3.46 -1.67
N LYS A 38 -15.32 -3.44 -2.98
CA LYS A 38 -16.53 -2.89 -3.58
C LYS A 38 -17.78 -3.68 -3.18
N GLU A 39 -17.69 -5.00 -3.26
CA GLU A 39 -18.78 -5.94 -2.97
C GLU A 39 -18.43 -6.83 -1.77
N SER A 40 -19.43 -7.46 -1.16
CA SER A 40 -19.28 -8.33 0.01
C SER A 40 -18.80 -9.74 -0.30
N ASP A 41 -18.81 -10.13 -1.57
CA ASP A 41 -18.35 -11.46 -2.01
C ASP A 41 -16.84 -11.61 -1.79
N PRO A 42 -16.33 -12.82 -1.44
CA PRO A 42 -14.90 -13.04 -1.26
C PRO A 42 -14.09 -12.72 -2.51
N VAL A 43 -13.08 -11.85 -2.35
CA VAL A 43 -12.25 -11.34 -3.44
C VAL A 43 -11.04 -12.25 -3.66
N PRO A 44 -10.81 -12.75 -4.90
CA PRO A 44 -9.64 -13.55 -5.22
C PRO A 44 -8.40 -12.69 -5.46
N SER A 45 -7.25 -13.11 -4.93
CA SER A 45 -5.94 -12.58 -5.31
C SER A 45 -5.54 -13.06 -6.73
N CYS A 46 -4.43 -12.56 -7.26
CA CYS A 46 -3.88 -13.02 -8.54
C CYS A 46 -3.51 -14.51 -8.55
N HIS A 47 -3.21 -15.10 -7.37
CA HIS A 47 -2.93 -16.53 -7.20
C HIS A 47 -4.15 -17.36 -6.76
N GLY A 48 -5.34 -16.73 -6.69
CA GLY A 48 -6.60 -17.43 -6.45
C GLY A 48 -7.00 -17.60 -4.98
N GLN A 49 -6.21 -17.09 -4.00
CA GLN A 49 -6.63 -17.06 -2.61
C GLN A 49 -7.79 -16.07 -2.44
N ARG A 50 -8.85 -16.51 -1.77
CA ARG A 50 -10.04 -15.68 -1.56
C ARG A 50 -10.04 -15.07 -0.17
N ILE A 51 -10.18 -13.74 -0.12
CA ILE A 51 -10.29 -12.99 1.13
C ILE A 51 -11.77 -12.71 1.41
N VAL A 52 -12.20 -12.98 2.62
CA VAL A 52 -13.51 -12.58 3.14
C VAL A 52 -13.51 -11.08 3.39
N ILE A 53 -14.59 -10.41 3.00
CA ILE A 53 -14.73 -8.97 3.11
C ILE A 53 -15.44 -8.62 4.43
N ASP A 54 -14.84 -7.73 5.21
CA ASP A 54 -15.41 -7.25 6.47
C ASP A 54 -16.40 -6.11 6.23
N ARG A 55 -16.11 -5.22 5.25
CA ARG A 55 -16.95 -4.09 4.87
C ARG A 55 -16.87 -3.80 3.38
N THR A 56 -17.93 -3.25 2.85
CA THR A 56 -17.95 -2.69 1.49
C THR A 56 -17.62 -1.21 1.49
N ILE A 57 -17.17 -0.67 0.35
CA ILE A 57 -16.89 0.77 0.18
C ILE A 57 -18.13 1.64 0.43
N SER A 58 -19.33 1.11 0.25
CA SER A 58 -20.60 1.81 0.49
C SER A 58 -20.91 2.04 1.98
N GLU A 59 -20.24 1.34 2.89
CA GLU A 59 -20.42 1.45 4.34
C GLU A 59 -19.61 2.58 4.98
N GLY A 60 -18.83 3.33 4.19
CA GLY A 60 -18.10 4.51 4.61
C GLY A 60 -16.60 4.46 4.31
N SER A 61 -15.92 5.57 4.63
CA SER A 61 -14.49 5.79 4.35
C SER A 61 -13.73 6.35 5.56
N ASP A 62 -14.30 6.24 6.76
CA ASP A 62 -13.72 6.78 7.99
C ASP A 62 -12.90 5.71 8.70
N TYR A 63 -11.58 5.74 8.46
CA TYR A 63 -10.58 4.84 9.04
C TYR A 63 -9.34 5.62 9.42
N ASP A 64 -8.64 5.18 10.47
CA ASP A 64 -7.40 5.83 10.91
C ASP A 64 -6.27 5.68 9.88
N LEU A 65 -6.20 4.54 9.20
CA LEU A 65 -5.20 4.26 8.17
C LEU A 65 -5.84 3.63 6.93
N LEU A 66 -5.26 3.94 5.76
CA LEU A 66 -5.63 3.32 4.49
C LEU A 66 -4.45 2.53 3.93
N PHE A 67 -4.70 1.31 3.50
CA PHE A 67 -3.72 0.44 2.87
C PHE A 67 -4.25 -0.09 1.53
N ILE A 68 -3.45 0.08 0.46
CA ILE A 68 -3.81 -0.29 -0.92
C ILE A 68 -2.71 -1.17 -1.53
N PRO A 69 -2.96 -2.47 -1.77
CA PRO A 69 -2.06 -3.34 -2.52
C PRO A 69 -2.08 -3.02 -4.01
N GLY A 70 -1.08 -3.49 -4.73
CA GLY A 70 -1.06 -3.45 -6.18
C GLY A 70 -1.48 -4.78 -6.83
N GLY A 71 -0.95 -5.01 -7.99
CA GLY A 71 -1.20 -6.14 -8.86
C GLY A 71 -1.52 -5.69 -10.28
N ASP A 72 -1.43 -6.58 -11.24
CA ASP A 72 -1.71 -6.30 -12.67
C ASP A 72 -3.15 -5.81 -12.89
N ALA A 73 -4.06 -6.19 -12.01
CA ALA A 73 -5.45 -5.78 -12.05
C ALA A 73 -5.70 -4.32 -11.56
N ALA A 74 -4.69 -3.64 -10.97
CA ALA A 74 -4.87 -2.30 -10.42
C ALA A 74 -5.39 -1.29 -11.47
N LEU A 75 -4.87 -1.32 -12.70
CA LEU A 75 -5.34 -0.43 -13.76
C LEU A 75 -6.77 -0.74 -14.24
N ALA A 76 -7.21 -1.98 -14.10
CA ALA A 76 -8.61 -2.34 -14.36
C ALA A 76 -9.51 -1.82 -13.23
N ALA A 77 -9.08 -1.95 -11.97
CA ALA A 77 -9.77 -1.40 -10.79
C ALA A 77 -9.90 0.13 -10.86
N ALA A 78 -8.89 0.83 -11.40
CA ALA A 78 -8.91 2.28 -11.59
C ALA A 78 -10.03 2.79 -12.52
N LYS A 79 -10.66 1.92 -13.31
CA LYS A 79 -11.80 2.28 -14.18
C LYS A 79 -13.13 2.39 -13.44
N ASP A 80 -13.16 1.95 -12.18
CA ASP A 80 -14.36 2.04 -11.34
C ASP A 80 -14.40 3.39 -10.64
N PRO A 81 -15.33 4.30 -11.01
CA PRO A 81 -15.38 5.64 -10.45
C PRO A 81 -15.79 5.66 -8.97
N GLU A 82 -16.58 4.69 -8.50
CA GLU A 82 -16.98 4.59 -7.09
C GLU A 82 -15.78 4.19 -6.23
N LEU A 83 -15.02 3.20 -6.67
CA LEU A 83 -13.80 2.78 -5.99
C LEU A 83 -12.79 3.93 -5.93
N MET A 84 -12.57 4.64 -7.03
CA MET A 84 -11.63 5.77 -7.09
C MET A 84 -12.07 6.94 -6.21
N GLN A 85 -13.38 7.21 -6.14
CA GLN A 85 -13.90 8.23 -5.21
C GLN A 85 -13.71 7.80 -3.76
N TRP A 86 -14.03 6.53 -3.44
CA TRP A 86 -13.81 6.00 -2.09
C TRP A 86 -12.34 6.09 -1.65
N ILE A 87 -11.38 5.73 -2.54
CA ILE A 87 -9.94 5.87 -2.25
C ILE A 87 -9.59 7.33 -1.92
N ARG A 88 -10.14 8.29 -2.65
CA ARG A 88 -9.93 9.72 -2.40
C ARG A 88 -10.45 10.13 -1.02
N ASP A 89 -11.67 9.74 -0.69
CA ASP A 89 -12.34 10.09 0.56
C ASP A 89 -11.64 9.42 1.76
N ALA A 90 -11.32 8.13 1.67
CA ALA A 90 -10.59 7.40 2.69
C ALA A 90 -9.16 7.97 2.87
N SER A 91 -8.50 8.37 1.76
CA SER A 91 -7.21 9.04 1.84
C SER A 91 -7.30 10.40 2.54
N ALA A 92 -8.40 11.15 2.37
CA ALA A 92 -8.57 12.43 3.04
C ALA A 92 -8.69 12.28 4.56
N ASN A 93 -9.43 11.26 5.01
CA ASN A 93 -9.73 11.00 6.42
C ASN A 93 -8.55 10.36 7.18
N ALA A 94 -7.76 9.52 6.54
CA ALA A 94 -6.72 8.72 7.18
C ALA A 94 -5.54 9.55 7.70
N GLU A 95 -4.98 9.16 8.87
CA GLU A 95 -3.72 9.68 9.43
C GLU A 95 -2.52 9.25 8.58
N ARG A 96 -2.53 8.01 8.06
CA ARG A 96 -1.52 7.46 7.15
C ARG A 96 -2.18 6.72 6.00
N VAL A 97 -1.61 6.90 4.81
CA VAL A 97 -2.06 6.30 3.56
C VAL A 97 -0.91 5.52 2.95
N MET A 98 -1.11 4.25 2.70
CA MET A 98 -0.09 3.32 2.22
C MET A 98 -0.46 2.78 0.85
N GLY A 99 0.48 2.87 -0.10
CA GLY A 99 0.37 2.25 -1.42
C GLY A 99 1.54 1.33 -1.72
N VAL A 100 1.27 0.08 -2.06
CA VAL A 100 2.30 -0.90 -2.44
C VAL A 100 2.27 -1.11 -3.95
N CYS A 101 3.45 -1.13 -4.60
CA CYS A 101 3.55 -1.48 -6.01
C CYS A 101 2.62 -0.59 -6.88
N THR A 102 1.84 -1.19 -7.78
CA THR A 102 0.84 -0.48 -8.59
C THR A 102 -0.35 0.07 -7.79
N GLY A 103 -0.50 -0.28 -6.50
CA GLY A 103 -1.45 0.39 -5.59
C GLY A 103 -1.15 1.88 -5.43
N THR A 104 0.12 2.28 -5.53
CA THR A 104 0.52 3.70 -5.55
C THR A 104 -0.01 4.42 -6.79
N ILE A 105 -0.14 3.73 -7.92
CA ILE A 105 -0.72 4.31 -9.14
C ILE A 105 -2.22 4.62 -8.94
N LEU A 106 -2.96 3.76 -8.20
CA LEU A 106 -4.35 4.07 -7.83
C LEU A 106 -4.44 5.38 -7.04
N LEU A 107 -3.56 5.57 -6.05
CA LEU A 107 -3.46 6.84 -5.31
C LEU A 107 -3.12 8.01 -6.23
N GLY A 108 -2.14 7.86 -7.11
CA GLY A 108 -1.75 8.88 -8.08
C GLY A 108 -2.90 9.30 -9.00
N LEU A 109 -3.65 8.33 -9.51
CA LEU A 109 -4.80 8.57 -10.39
C LEU A 109 -5.98 9.28 -9.69
N THR A 110 -6.09 9.20 -8.36
CA THR A 110 -7.06 10.02 -7.61
C THR A 110 -6.64 11.48 -7.43
N GLY A 111 -5.38 11.82 -7.72
CA GLY A 111 -4.80 13.15 -7.51
C GLY A 111 -4.36 13.44 -6.06
N VAL A 112 -4.50 12.49 -5.12
CA VAL A 112 -4.10 12.72 -3.72
C VAL A 112 -2.57 12.79 -3.54
N LEU A 113 -1.81 12.33 -4.54
CA LEU A 113 -0.35 12.40 -4.58
C LEU A 113 0.20 13.55 -5.44
N ASP A 114 -0.64 14.44 -5.97
CA ASP A 114 -0.17 15.56 -6.78
C ASP A 114 0.81 16.45 -6.01
N GLY A 115 2.00 16.73 -6.61
CA GLY A 115 3.09 17.48 -6.01
C GLY A 115 3.82 16.79 -4.86
N ARG A 116 3.60 15.47 -4.66
CA ARG A 116 4.23 14.67 -3.61
C ARG A 116 5.23 13.68 -4.20
N LYS A 117 6.24 13.34 -3.40
CA LYS A 117 7.17 12.27 -3.72
C LYS A 117 6.52 10.92 -3.49
N ALA A 118 6.70 10.00 -4.44
CA ALA A 118 6.21 8.64 -4.34
C ALA A 118 7.10 7.68 -5.13
N THR A 119 6.99 6.39 -4.85
CA THR A 119 7.59 5.34 -5.66
C THR A 119 6.56 4.24 -5.95
N THR A 120 6.89 3.39 -6.91
CA THR A 120 6.07 2.25 -7.31
C THR A 120 6.98 1.08 -7.72
N ASN A 121 6.41 -0.03 -8.15
CA ASN A 121 7.12 -1.19 -8.67
C ASN A 121 8.13 -0.78 -9.76
N LYS A 122 9.30 -1.43 -9.78
CA LYS A 122 10.40 -1.03 -10.66
C LYS A 122 10.29 -1.62 -12.06
N LEU A 123 9.72 -2.82 -12.21
CA LEU A 123 9.60 -3.46 -13.54
C LEU A 123 8.67 -2.66 -14.45
N ASP A 124 7.54 -2.20 -13.93
CA ASP A 124 6.53 -1.45 -14.69
C ASP A 124 6.62 0.06 -14.47
N PHE A 125 7.70 0.54 -13.82
CA PHE A 125 7.85 1.94 -13.42
C PHE A 125 7.58 2.89 -14.58
N MET A 126 8.31 2.75 -15.68
CA MET A 126 8.18 3.64 -16.84
C MET A 126 6.83 3.52 -17.56
N GLN A 127 6.16 2.37 -17.42
CA GLN A 127 4.85 2.13 -18.04
C GLN A 127 3.70 2.71 -17.22
N THR A 128 3.90 2.93 -15.92
CA THR A 128 2.84 3.33 -15.00
C THR A 128 2.92 4.77 -14.55
N VAL A 129 4.12 5.32 -14.33
CA VAL A 129 4.29 6.68 -13.77
C VAL A 129 3.73 7.79 -14.65
N HIS A 130 3.69 7.60 -15.97
CA HIS A 130 3.12 8.60 -16.88
C HIS A 130 1.61 8.76 -16.74
N LEU A 131 0.92 7.80 -16.09
CA LEU A 131 -0.52 7.87 -15.81
C LEU A 131 -0.85 8.89 -14.70
N ALA A 132 0.13 9.21 -13.84
CA ALA A 132 0.01 10.22 -12.79
C ALA A 132 1.18 11.21 -12.87
N PRO A 133 1.19 12.10 -13.89
CA PRO A 133 2.33 12.96 -14.22
C PRO A 133 2.59 14.06 -13.20
N ASN A 134 1.64 14.37 -12.32
CA ASN A 134 1.79 15.38 -11.29
C ASN A 134 2.49 14.86 -10.03
N VAL A 135 2.82 13.57 -9.96
CA VAL A 135 3.54 12.95 -8.84
C VAL A 135 5.05 13.04 -9.08
N GLU A 136 5.82 13.38 -8.04
CA GLU A 136 7.27 13.39 -8.09
C GLU A 136 7.81 11.95 -7.89
N TRP A 137 7.94 11.20 -8.96
CA TRP A 137 8.32 9.79 -8.91
C TRP A 137 9.80 9.57 -8.60
N VAL A 138 10.08 8.86 -7.48
CA VAL A 138 11.43 8.50 -7.03
C VAL A 138 11.79 7.10 -7.55
N LYS A 139 12.78 7.03 -8.44
CA LYS A 139 13.15 5.81 -9.14
C LYS A 139 13.84 4.77 -8.26
N GLU A 140 14.73 5.18 -7.37
CA GLU A 140 15.59 4.25 -6.60
C GLU A 140 15.09 3.98 -5.18
N ALA A 141 14.01 4.57 -4.75
CA ALA A 141 13.49 4.33 -3.41
C ALA A 141 12.87 2.93 -3.25
N ARG A 142 13.16 2.27 -2.13
CA ARG A 142 12.47 1.07 -1.67
C ARG A 142 11.07 1.42 -1.16
N TRP A 143 10.98 2.51 -0.40
CA TRP A 143 9.74 3.21 -0.10
C TRP A 143 10.01 4.71 0.02
N VAL A 144 8.95 5.49 -0.07
CA VAL A 144 8.97 6.95 0.10
C VAL A 144 7.95 7.33 1.15
N GLU A 145 8.37 8.19 2.06
CA GLU A 145 7.51 8.90 3.01
C GLU A 145 7.41 10.35 2.58
N ASP A 146 6.18 10.85 2.37
CA ASP A 146 5.90 12.26 2.12
C ASP A 146 4.61 12.67 2.87
N GLY A 147 4.81 13.29 4.01
CA GLY A 147 3.73 13.66 4.93
C GLY A 147 3.01 12.41 5.45
N LYS A 148 1.73 12.28 5.15
CA LYS A 148 0.95 11.11 5.58
C LYS A 148 1.01 9.93 4.60
N PHE A 149 1.65 10.09 3.45
CA PHE A 149 1.71 9.08 2.41
C PHE A 149 2.99 8.27 2.49
N PHE A 150 2.82 6.96 2.51
CA PHE A 150 3.89 5.97 2.44
C PHE A 150 3.67 5.13 1.18
N THR A 151 4.64 5.11 0.29
CA THR A 151 4.53 4.36 -0.96
C THR A 151 5.74 3.47 -1.15
N SER A 152 5.55 2.24 -1.57
CA SER A 152 6.64 1.29 -1.73
C SER A 152 6.83 0.79 -3.15
N SER A 153 8.03 0.29 -3.39
CA SER A 153 8.40 -0.51 -4.55
C SER A 153 7.56 -1.81 -4.62
N GLY A 154 7.94 -2.71 -5.51
CA GLY A 154 7.16 -3.93 -5.78
C GLY A 154 7.22 -4.97 -4.67
N VAL A 155 6.13 -5.63 -4.52
CA VAL A 155 5.86 -6.86 -3.76
C VAL A 155 6.44 -6.86 -2.33
N SER A 156 7.63 -7.40 -2.12
CA SER A 156 8.23 -7.53 -0.78
C SER A 156 8.59 -6.19 -0.11
N ALA A 157 8.75 -5.11 -0.89
CA ALA A 157 9.05 -3.78 -0.35
C ALA A 157 7.91 -3.22 0.53
N GLY A 158 6.70 -3.72 0.31
CA GLY A 158 5.55 -3.38 1.15
C GLY A 158 5.73 -3.74 2.62
N MET A 159 6.45 -4.83 2.93
CA MET A 159 6.75 -5.22 4.32
C MET A 159 7.69 -4.23 4.99
N ASP A 160 8.72 -3.78 4.27
CA ASP A 160 9.69 -2.79 4.78
C ASP A 160 8.99 -1.45 5.05
N MET A 161 8.13 -1.01 4.13
CA MET A 161 7.31 0.19 4.29
C MET A 161 6.34 0.05 5.47
N ALA A 162 5.67 -1.10 5.63
CA ALA A 162 4.74 -1.34 6.73
C ALA A 162 5.44 -1.22 8.09
N LEU A 163 6.64 -1.79 8.23
CA LEU A 163 7.47 -1.62 9.42
C LEU A 163 7.89 -0.15 9.64
N ALA A 164 8.17 0.61 8.57
CA ALA A 164 8.45 2.04 8.68
C ALA A 164 7.21 2.82 9.19
N VAL A 165 6.01 2.48 8.73
CA VAL A 165 4.75 3.05 9.25
C VAL A 165 4.53 2.67 10.72
N MET A 166 4.81 1.44 11.12
CA MET A 166 4.72 1.02 12.53
C MET A 166 5.75 1.76 13.39
N ALA A 167 6.96 2.02 12.87
CA ALA A 167 7.98 2.82 13.55
C ALA A 167 7.53 4.29 13.71
N ASP A 168 6.92 4.88 12.71
CA ASP A 168 6.39 6.24 12.76
C ASP A 168 5.24 6.38 13.77
N LEU A 169 4.33 5.42 13.80
CA LEU A 169 3.15 5.47 14.66
C LEU A 169 3.40 5.06 16.12
N PHE A 170 4.32 4.12 16.36
CA PHE A 170 4.48 3.43 17.66
C PHE A 170 5.94 3.38 18.13
N GLY A 171 6.87 3.94 17.37
CA GLY A 171 8.29 3.98 17.67
C GLY A 171 9.10 2.81 17.09
N MET A 172 10.39 3.06 16.89
CA MET A 172 11.33 2.11 16.26
C MET A 172 11.41 0.78 17.01
N GLU A 173 11.36 0.80 18.34
CA GLU A 173 11.40 -0.42 19.17
C GLU A 173 10.24 -1.36 18.85
N MET A 174 9.04 -0.83 18.61
CA MET A 174 7.89 -1.62 18.21
C MET A 174 8.12 -2.29 16.85
N ALA A 175 8.59 -1.54 15.87
CA ALA A 175 8.87 -2.07 14.53
C ALA A 175 9.98 -3.14 14.56
N ASP A 176 11.04 -2.93 15.34
CA ASP A 176 12.12 -3.92 15.50
C ASP A 176 11.60 -5.22 16.15
N ARG A 177 10.73 -5.11 17.17
CA ARG A 177 10.11 -6.28 17.80
C ARG A 177 9.20 -7.04 16.83
N LEU A 178 8.46 -6.35 15.98
CA LEU A 178 7.63 -6.99 14.93
C LEU A 178 8.51 -7.73 13.92
N ALA A 179 9.56 -7.10 13.43
CA ALA A 179 10.51 -7.74 12.50
C ALA A 179 11.13 -9.00 13.11
N ILE A 180 11.56 -8.94 14.40
CA ILE A 180 12.10 -10.10 15.14
C ILE A 180 11.02 -11.18 15.29
N GLY A 181 9.78 -10.81 15.63
CA GLY A 181 8.67 -11.76 15.82
C GLY A 181 8.30 -12.51 14.54
N CYS A 182 8.46 -11.86 13.39
CA CYS A 182 8.26 -12.45 12.07
C CYS A 182 9.52 -13.13 11.52
N GLU A 183 10.64 -13.15 12.25
CA GLU A 183 11.97 -13.56 11.75
C GLU A 183 12.32 -12.91 10.39
N TYR A 184 11.91 -11.63 10.23
CA TYR A 184 12.07 -10.87 9.00
C TYR A 184 13.28 -9.95 9.09
N GLU A 185 14.17 -10.03 8.08
CA GLU A 185 15.29 -9.11 7.94
C GLU A 185 14.81 -7.80 7.30
N TRP A 186 14.51 -6.81 8.14
CA TRP A 186 13.99 -5.52 7.71
C TRP A 186 15.06 -4.68 7.00
N HIS A 187 14.82 -4.33 5.73
CA HIS A 187 15.62 -3.37 4.97
C HIS A 187 15.25 -1.94 5.39
N LYS A 188 16.02 -1.35 6.32
CA LYS A 188 15.73 -0.04 6.92
C LYS A 188 16.13 1.16 6.04
N ASP A 189 16.88 0.96 4.98
CA ASP A 189 17.30 2.04 4.07
C ASP A 189 16.25 2.23 2.96
N ALA A 190 15.42 3.24 3.15
CA ALA A 190 14.35 3.62 2.21
C ALA A 190 14.89 3.98 0.81
N ASN A 191 16.12 4.47 0.71
CA ASN A 191 16.69 4.97 -0.53
C ASN A 191 17.44 3.89 -1.33
N ARG A 192 17.54 2.68 -0.81
CA ARG A 192 18.24 1.57 -1.46
C ARG A 192 17.27 0.56 -2.02
N ASP A 193 17.07 0.60 -3.33
CA ASP A 193 16.34 -0.45 -4.06
C ASP A 193 17.19 -1.00 -5.22
N PRO A 194 17.83 -2.18 -5.07
CA PRO A 194 18.67 -2.76 -6.11
C PRO A 194 17.90 -3.09 -7.40
N PHE A 195 16.58 -3.21 -7.33
CA PHE A 195 15.74 -3.49 -8.48
C PHE A 195 15.61 -2.29 -9.42
N ALA A 196 15.86 -1.06 -8.96
CA ALA A 196 15.90 0.13 -9.80
C ALA A 196 16.99 0.02 -10.88
N LYS A 197 18.20 -0.44 -10.48
CA LYS A 197 19.30 -0.68 -11.41
C LYS A 197 18.99 -1.84 -12.36
N LEU A 198 18.39 -2.93 -11.85
CA LEU A 198 18.03 -4.08 -12.69
C LEU A 198 16.95 -3.73 -13.74
N ALA A 199 16.08 -2.79 -13.42
CA ALA A 199 15.06 -2.25 -14.33
C ALA A 199 15.58 -1.13 -15.25
N GLY A 200 16.86 -0.75 -15.16
CA GLY A 200 17.46 0.29 -15.99
C GLY A 200 16.96 1.70 -15.69
N LEU A 201 16.51 1.96 -14.48
CA LEU A 201 15.98 3.27 -14.07
C LEU A 201 17.08 4.23 -13.58
N VAL A 202 18.20 3.67 -13.14
CA VAL A 202 19.41 4.35 -12.64
C VAL A 202 20.66 3.63 -13.09
#